data_1fd1ae8ffc348d9cc5fb0956806c9b6e
#
_entry.id   1fd1ae8ffc348d9cc5fb0956806c9b6e
#
_cell.length_a   1.000
_cell.length_b   1.000
_cell.length_c   1.000
_cell.angle_alpha   90.00
_cell.angle_beta   90.00
_cell.angle_gamma   90.00
#
_symmetry.space_group_name_H-M   'P 1'
#
loop_
_entity.id
_entity.type
_entity.pdbx_description
1 polymer ?
#
loop_
_entity_poly.entity_id
_entity_poly.type
_entity_poly.pdbx_seq_one_letter_code
_entity_poly.pdbx_strand_id
1 'polypeptide(L)'
;MVSAPVRIAPTKLGAIGYRVVGSGPSLVLIMGYGWTMEGWDPRLVHALARHNRVVMFDNSGVGRTQPLPAPLTIDAMADQTSALIDTLGLGRPDVLGWSMGGMIAQALAILHPAQVRRLVLCATYPGTGAAVPPSQAALQAGSDFPANQVKAYTAFTAAISEYSATHVASDAAKGAQRIAAADWEDGIDAAGHKISTISVPTLIADGTDDQLDPVANDHILARLIPRARLVFYPDAGHGFLFQDGTPFASLVDSFLAGHPSS
;
A
#
# COMPACT_ATOMS: atom_id res chain seq x y z
N MET A 1 -17.52 -7.09 -11.13
CA MET A 1 -16.46 -7.97 -11.67
C MET A 1 -15.20 -7.16 -11.90
N VAL A 2 -14.09 -7.45 -11.24
CA VAL A 2 -12.79 -6.86 -11.57
C VAL A 2 -12.25 -7.60 -12.81
N SER A 3 -12.91 -7.40 -13.94
CA SER A 3 -12.56 -8.07 -15.21
C SER A 3 -11.59 -7.26 -16.06
N ALA A 4 -11.00 -6.20 -15.52
CA ALA A 4 -10.00 -5.45 -16.27
C ALA A 4 -8.81 -6.35 -16.60
N PRO A 5 -8.37 -6.46 -17.86
CA PRO A 5 -7.28 -7.33 -18.26
C PRO A 5 -5.97 -6.88 -17.61
N VAL A 6 -5.10 -7.83 -17.28
CA VAL A 6 -3.70 -7.53 -16.94
C VAL A 6 -3.02 -7.00 -18.19
N ARG A 7 -2.31 -5.88 -18.03
CA ARG A 7 -1.49 -5.24 -19.06
C ARG A 7 -0.04 -5.22 -18.60
N ILE A 8 0.87 -5.01 -19.53
CA ILE A 8 2.30 -4.87 -19.26
C ILE A 8 2.75 -3.45 -19.66
N ALA A 9 3.34 -2.73 -18.71
CA ALA A 9 3.99 -1.45 -18.96
C ALA A 9 5.50 -1.69 -19.17
N PRO A 10 6.06 -1.37 -20.35
CA PRO A 10 7.50 -1.47 -20.59
C PRO A 10 8.19 -0.23 -20.03
N THR A 11 8.61 -0.28 -18.77
CA THR A 11 9.28 0.85 -18.12
C THR A 11 10.80 0.81 -18.29
N LYS A 12 11.49 1.92 -17.98
CA LYS A 12 12.95 1.98 -17.94
C LYS A 12 13.59 1.04 -16.89
N LEU A 13 12.80 0.57 -15.92
CA LEU A 13 13.23 -0.34 -14.86
C LEU A 13 12.66 -1.76 -15.02
N GLY A 14 12.26 -2.13 -16.23
CA GLY A 14 11.70 -3.44 -16.56
C GLY A 14 10.20 -3.40 -16.79
N ALA A 15 9.66 -4.54 -17.20
CA ALA A 15 8.24 -4.70 -17.45
C ALA A 15 7.45 -4.80 -16.15
N ILE A 16 6.34 -4.08 -16.05
CA ILE A 16 5.46 -4.07 -14.87
C ILE A 16 4.06 -4.52 -15.27
N GLY A 17 3.57 -5.56 -14.58
CA GLY A 17 2.18 -6.02 -14.70
C GLY A 17 1.23 -5.09 -13.95
N TYR A 18 0.14 -4.63 -14.61
CA TYR A 18 -0.81 -3.72 -14.00
C TYR A 18 -2.23 -3.90 -14.50
N ARG A 19 -3.20 -3.38 -13.76
CA ARG A 19 -4.61 -3.26 -14.14
C ARG A 19 -5.09 -1.83 -13.95
N VAL A 20 -6.10 -1.43 -14.70
CA VAL A 20 -6.80 -0.14 -14.53
C VAL A 20 -8.29 -0.37 -14.43
N VAL A 21 -8.92 0.18 -13.40
CA VAL A 21 -10.38 0.09 -13.16
C VAL A 21 -10.92 1.51 -12.92
N GLY A 22 -12.10 1.81 -13.49
CA GLY A 22 -12.74 3.12 -13.32
C GLY A 22 -12.17 4.21 -14.23
N SER A 23 -12.58 5.43 -13.97
CA SER A 23 -12.18 6.65 -14.69
C SER A 23 -12.15 7.85 -13.74
N GLY A 24 -11.51 8.96 -14.16
CA GLY A 24 -11.36 10.15 -13.32
C GLY A 24 -9.90 10.41 -12.91
N PRO A 25 -9.67 11.11 -11.79
CA PRO A 25 -8.32 11.32 -11.25
C PRO A 25 -7.61 9.99 -10.97
N SER A 26 -6.31 9.94 -11.27
CA SER A 26 -5.55 8.70 -11.08
C SER A 26 -5.26 8.43 -9.60
N LEU A 27 -5.53 7.20 -9.17
CA LEU A 27 -5.19 6.66 -7.85
C LEU A 27 -4.36 5.39 -8.04
N VAL A 28 -3.10 5.42 -7.61
CA VAL A 28 -2.19 4.27 -7.65
C VAL A 28 -2.27 3.51 -6.34
N LEU A 29 -2.54 2.21 -6.40
CA LEU A 29 -2.57 1.31 -5.25
C LEU A 29 -1.30 0.47 -5.21
N ILE A 30 -0.55 0.55 -4.09
CA ILE A 30 0.69 -0.21 -3.86
C ILE A 30 0.41 -1.29 -2.82
N MET A 31 0.54 -2.53 -3.25
CA MET A 31 0.21 -3.72 -2.44
C MET A 31 1.27 -4.01 -1.38
N GLY A 32 0.84 -4.65 -0.30
CA GLY A 32 1.68 -5.12 0.80
C GLY A 32 2.58 -6.31 0.46
N TYR A 33 3.30 -6.76 1.47
CA TYR A 33 4.24 -7.88 1.40
C TYR A 33 3.58 -9.18 0.94
N GLY A 34 4.22 -9.87 0.02
CA GLY A 34 3.89 -11.25 -0.33
C GLY A 34 2.65 -11.45 -1.21
N TRP A 35 1.97 -10.37 -1.61
CA TRP A 35 0.76 -10.43 -2.42
C TRP A 35 0.98 -9.90 -3.84
N THR A 36 0.24 -10.45 -4.81
CA THR A 36 0.06 -9.84 -6.13
C THR A 36 -0.99 -8.73 -6.06
N MET A 37 -1.16 -7.95 -7.13
CA MET A 37 -2.24 -6.95 -7.21
C MET A 37 -3.66 -7.55 -7.08
N GLU A 38 -3.81 -8.85 -7.26
CA GLU A 38 -5.08 -9.58 -7.02
C GLU A 38 -5.40 -9.78 -5.53
N GLY A 39 -4.50 -9.40 -4.61
CA GLY A 39 -4.78 -9.32 -3.18
C GLY A 39 -5.64 -8.12 -2.78
N TRP A 40 -5.83 -7.13 -3.66
CA TRP A 40 -6.77 -6.05 -3.42
C TRP A 40 -8.22 -6.58 -3.46
N ASP A 41 -8.97 -6.37 -2.37
CA ASP A 41 -10.38 -6.73 -2.33
C ASP A 41 -11.15 -6.06 -3.48
N PRO A 42 -11.79 -6.82 -4.39
CA PRO A 42 -12.51 -6.23 -5.52
C PRO A 42 -13.64 -5.29 -5.09
N ARG A 43 -14.22 -5.48 -3.89
CA ARG A 43 -15.27 -4.60 -3.36
C ARG A 43 -14.70 -3.22 -3.03
N LEU A 44 -13.51 -3.16 -2.40
CA LEU A 44 -12.78 -1.92 -2.14
C LEU A 44 -12.37 -1.24 -3.45
N VAL A 45 -11.77 -2.00 -4.37
CA VAL A 45 -11.36 -1.48 -5.69
C VAL A 45 -12.55 -0.88 -6.45
N HIS A 46 -13.69 -1.56 -6.47
CA HIS A 46 -14.90 -1.05 -7.13
C HIS A 46 -15.46 0.21 -6.44
N ALA A 47 -15.40 0.27 -5.12
CA ALA A 47 -15.83 1.46 -4.39
C ALA A 47 -14.97 2.68 -4.77
N LEU A 48 -13.65 2.54 -4.74
CA LEU A 48 -12.70 3.59 -5.14
C LEU A 48 -12.82 3.96 -6.63
N ALA A 49 -13.07 2.96 -7.49
CA ALA A 49 -13.17 3.15 -8.94
C ALA A 49 -14.43 3.89 -9.39
N ARG A 50 -15.39 4.15 -8.49
CA ARG A 50 -16.56 4.99 -8.80
C ARG A 50 -16.18 6.45 -9.05
N HIS A 51 -15.10 6.91 -8.43
CA HIS A 51 -14.67 8.32 -8.48
C HIS A 51 -13.24 8.48 -9.00
N ASN A 52 -12.49 7.38 -9.13
CA ASN A 52 -11.07 7.40 -9.48
C ASN A 52 -10.75 6.43 -10.62
N ARG A 53 -9.72 6.76 -11.39
CA ARG A 53 -9.02 5.82 -12.26
C ARG A 53 -8.01 5.06 -11.41
N VAL A 54 -8.41 3.92 -10.87
CA VAL A 54 -7.59 3.08 -9.99
C VAL A 54 -6.60 2.27 -10.81
N VAL A 55 -5.32 2.42 -10.51
CA VAL A 55 -4.20 1.68 -11.10
C VAL A 55 -3.60 0.76 -10.03
N MET A 56 -3.70 -0.54 -10.23
CA MET A 56 -3.08 -1.57 -9.39
C MET A 56 -1.95 -2.22 -10.17
N PHE A 57 -0.86 -2.59 -9.52
CA PHE A 57 0.26 -3.24 -10.16
C PHE A 57 0.94 -4.25 -9.23
N ASP A 58 1.69 -5.17 -9.80
CA ASP A 58 2.53 -6.10 -9.08
C ASP A 58 3.87 -5.45 -8.71
N ASN A 59 4.26 -5.53 -7.44
CA ASN A 59 5.57 -5.09 -6.97
C ASN A 59 6.71 -5.92 -7.62
N SER A 60 7.95 -5.48 -7.45
CA SER A 60 9.15 -6.13 -8.00
C SER A 60 9.18 -7.65 -7.79
N GLY A 61 9.36 -8.40 -8.86
CA GLY A 61 9.46 -9.87 -8.84
C GLY A 61 8.17 -10.61 -8.54
N VAL A 62 7.03 -9.90 -8.48
CA VAL A 62 5.72 -10.47 -8.18
C VAL A 62 4.88 -10.55 -9.45
N GLY A 63 4.03 -11.57 -9.55
CA GLY A 63 3.06 -11.73 -10.62
C GLY A 63 3.68 -11.63 -12.01
N ARG A 64 3.39 -10.54 -12.73
CA ARG A 64 3.93 -10.28 -14.08
C ARG A 64 4.96 -9.15 -14.12
N THR A 65 5.45 -8.71 -12.98
CA THR A 65 6.48 -7.67 -12.88
C THR A 65 7.86 -8.29 -12.82
N GLN A 66 8.76 -7.79 -13.68
CA GLN A 66 10.16 -8.21 -13.66
C GLN A 66 10.83 -7.81 -12.34
N PRO A 67 11.68 -8.69 -11.76
CA PRO A 67 12.42 -8.35 -10.57
C PRO A 67 13.45 -7.24 -10.85
N LEU A 68 13.60 -6.34 -9.88
CA LEU A 68 14.72 -5.40 -9.84
C LEU A 68 16.02 -6.14 -9.47
N PRO A 69 17.19 -5.56 -9.77
CA PRO A 69 18.47 -6.10 -9.32
C PRO A 69 18.53 -6.25 -7.79
N ALA A 70 19.23 -7.27 -7.33
CA ALA A 70 19.52 -7.45 -5.89
C ALA A 70 20.68 -6.51 -5.45
N PRO A 71 20.68 -6.06 -4.16
CA PRO A 71 19.62 -6.24 -3.18
C PRO A 71 18.37 -5.41 -3.50
N LEU A 72 17.19 -5.97 -3.24
CA LEU A 72 15.94 -5.23 -3.33
C LEU A 72 15.82 -4.28 -2.13
N THR A 73 15.42 -3.03 -2.36
CA THR A 73 15.18 -2.03 -1.31
C THR A 73 13.83 -1.35 -1.50
N ILE A 74 13.30 -0.71 -0.47
CA ILE A 74 12.07 0.10 -0.55
C ILE A 74 12.29 1.28 -1.49
N ASP A 75 13.46 1.94 -1.42
CA ASP A 75 13.84 3.03 -2.33
C ASP A 75 13.79 2.59 -3.81
N ALA A 76 14.36 1.40 -4.13
CA ALA A 76 14.33 0.87 -5.50
C ALA A 76 12.91 0.52 -5.98
N MET A 77 12.04 0.02 -5.10
CA MET A 77 10.64 -0.22 -5.44
C MET A 77 9.85 1.09 -5.64
N ALA A 78 10.21 2.14 -4.91
CA ALA A 78 9.66 3.48 -5.15
C ALA A 78 10.09 4.02 -6.53
N ASP A 79 11.35 3.85 -6.93
CA ASP A 79 11.83 4.19 -8.28
C ASP A 79 11.09 3.41 -9.38
N GLN A 80 10.82 2.11 -9.14
CA GLN A 80 10.02 1.29 -10.06
C GLN A 80 8.58 1.80 -10.18
N THR A 81 7.97 2.21 -9.06
CA THR A 81 6.63 2.82 -9.05
C THR A 81 6.62 4.15 -9.80
N SER A 82 7.65 4.99 -9.60
CA SER A 82 7.85 6.24 -10.35
C SER A 82 7.93 5.98 -11.86
N ALA A 83 8.70 4.96 -12.28
CA ALA A 83 8.82 4.58 -13.69
C ALA A 83 7.47 4.12 -14.29
N LEU A 84 6.62 3.44 -13.50
CA LEU A 84 5.26 3.09 -13.92
C LEU A 84 4.38 4.34 -14.10
N ILE A 85 4.41 5.28 -13.16
CA ILE A 85 3.68 6.55 -13.23
C ILE A 85 4.04 7.31 -14.51
N ASP A 86 5.34 7.41 -14.82
CA ASP A 86 5.84 8.06 -16.05
C ASP A 86 5.37 7.33 -17.30
N THR A 87 5.54 6.00 -17.34
CA THR A 87 5.19 5.18 -18.53
C THR A 87 3.70 5.24 -18.86
N LEU A 88 2.84 5.32 -17.83
CA LEU A 88 1.39 5.41 -18.00
C LEU A 88 0.87 6.85 -18.18
N GLY A 89 1.75 7.85 -18.11
CA GLY A 89 1.41 9.26 -18.25
C GLY A 89 0.43 9.73 -17.17
N LEU A 90 0.59 9.24 -15.92
CA LEU A 90 -0.36 9.57 -14.84
C LEU A 90 -0.15 10.97 -14.29
N GLY A 91 0.97 11.63 -14.60
CA GLY A 91 1.31 12.96 -14.12
C GLY A 91 1.55 12.96 -12.60
N ARG A 92 0.63 13.53 -11.85
CA ARG A 92 0.68 13.62 -10.39
C ARG A 92 -0.51 12.91 -9.75
N PRO A 93 -0.51 11.56 -9.71
CA PRO A 93 -1.61 10.78 -9.13
C PRO A 93 -1.69 10.95 -7.61
N ASP A 94 -2.81 10.50 -7.06
CA ASP A 94 -2.90 10.11 -5.66
C ASP A 94 -2.30 8.73 -5.49
N VAL A 95 -1.76 8.47 -4.29
CA VAL A 95 -1.09 7.19 -3.99
C VAL A 95 -1.64 6.63 -2.69
N LEU A 96 -2.03 5.37 -2.70
CA LEU A 96 -2.44 4.61 -1.53
C LEU A 96 -1.53 3.39 -1.41
N GLY A 97 -0.86 3.25 -0.27
CA GLY A 97 -0.02 2.09 0.03
C GLY A 97 -0.49 1.39 1.30
N TRP A 98 -0.55 0.06 1.27
CA TRP A 98 -0.89 -0.79 2.40
C TRP A 98 0.32 -1.59 2.86
N SER A 99 0.61 -1.59 4.18
CA SER A 99 1.71 -2.37 4.77
C SER A 99 3.05 -2.00 4.12
N MET A 100 3.83 -2.95 3.60
CA MET A 100 5.03 -2.67 2.81
C MET A 100 4.75 -1.70 1.65
N GLY A 101 3.56 -1.73 1.05
CA GLY A 101 3.16 -0.76 0.03
C GLY A 101 3.11 0.68 0.54
N GLY A 102 2.83 0.86 1.84
CA GLY A 102 2.91 2.16 2.50
C GLY A 102 4.35 2.63 2.71
N MET A 103 5.31 1.72 2.96
CA MET A 103 6.75 2.05 2.99
C MET A 103 7.20 2.55 1.61
N ILE A 104 6.82 1.85 0.54
CA ILE A 104 7.10 2.24 -0.85
C ILE A 104 6.46 3.60 -1.17
N ALA A 105 5.23 3.84 -0.73
CA ALA A 105 4.53 5.11 -0.94
C ALA A 105 5.20 6.28 -0.22
N GLN A 106 5.72 6.07 1.00
CA GLN A 106 6.53 7.05 1.72
C GLN A 106 7.80 7.39 0.94
N ALA A 107 8.57 6.36 0.53
CA ALA A 107 9.79 6.54 -0.26
C ALA A 107 9.49 7.25 -1.60
N LEU A 108 8.40 6.90 -2.28
CA LEU A 108 7.97 7.58 -3.51
C LEU A 108 7.69 9.07 -3.28
N ALA A 109 6.99 9.42 -2.19
CA ALA A 109 6.69 10.81 -1.87
C ALA A 109 7.95 11.62 -1.50
N ILE A 110 9.00 10.97 -1.02
CA ILE A 110 10.29 11.58 -0.66
C ILE A 110 11.20 11.73 -1.88
N LEU A 111 11.36 10.66 -2.66
CA LEU A 111 12.29 10.60 -3.79
C LEU A 111 11.71 11.29 -5.04
N HIS A 112 10.39 11.20 -5.22
CA HIS A 112 9.66 11.72 -6.39
C HIS A 112 8.48 12.64 -5.99
N PRO A 113 8.70 13.70 -5.21
CA PRO A 113 7.62 14.52 -4.64
C PRO A 113 6.72 15.19 -5.70
N ALA A 114 7.23 15.41 -6.91
CA ALA A 114 6.46 15.96 -8.01
C ALA A 114 5.41 14.98 -8.57
N GLN A 115 5.54 13.68 -8.29
CA GLN A 115 4.64 12.63 -8.78
C GLN A 115 3.54 12.22 -7.78
N VAL A 116 3.47 12.81 -6.59
CA VAL A 116 2.45 12.47 -5.60
C VAL A 116 1.60 13.71 -5.29
N ARG A 117 0.28 13.62 -5.52
CA ARG A 117 -0.67 14.70 -5.22
C ARG A 117 -1.15 14.64 -3.78
N ARG A 118 -1.61 13.50 -3.35
CA ARG A 118 -2.01 13.14 -1.98
C ARG A 118 -1.55 11.73 -1.66
N LEU A 119 -1.30 11.47 -0.39
CA LEU A 119 -0.78 10.21 0.10
C LEU A 119 -1.76 9.58 1.08
N VAL A 120 -2.05 8.29 0.92
CA VAL A 120 -2.82 7.48 1.88
C VAL A 120 -1.92 6.33 2.32
N LEU A 121 -1.62 6.30 3.60
CA LEU A 121 -0.79 5.29 4.25
C LEU A 121 -1.68 4.40 5.12
N CYS A 122 -1.67 3.10 4.89
CA CYS A 122 -2.52 2.13 5.57
C CYS A 122 -1.67 1.09 6.26
N ALA A 123 -1.77 1.00 7.60
CA ALA A 123 -1.12 -0.05 8.39
C ALA A 123 0.35 -0.23 7.99
N THR A 124 1.23 0.78 8.26
CA THR A 124 2.58 0.81 7.68
C THR A 124 3.62 1.43 8.59
N TYR A 125 4.84 0.95 8.49
CA TYR A 125 5.98 1.34 9.32
C TYR A 125 6.69 2.61 8.83
N PRO A 126 7.21 3.44 9.76
CA PRO A 126 8.14 4.52 9.42
C PRO A 126 9.55 3.96 9.12
N GLY A 127 10.25 4.56 8.16
CA GLY A 127 11.61 4.17 7.78
C GLY A 127 12.72 4.87 8.57
N THR A 128 12.49 5.18 9.84
CA THR A 128 13.40 6.03 10.63
C THR A 128 14.34 5.26 11.55
N GLY A 129 14.26 3.93 11.59
CA GLY A 129 14.92 3.11 12.61
C GLY A 129 14.28 3.23 14.01
N ALA A 130 13.15 3.95 14.12
CA ALA A 130 12.37 4.08 15.36
C ALA A 130 11.06 3.29 15.27
N ALA A 131 10.92 2.39 14.31
CA ALA A 131 9.76 1.54 14.14
C ALA A 131 9.56 0.64 15.37
N VAL A 132 8.31 0.49 15.79
CA VAL A 132 7.94 -0.39 16.89
C VAL A 132 7.61 -1.76 16.28
N PRO A 133 8.41 -2.81 16.53
CA PRO A 133 8.20 -4.10 15.92
C PRO A 133 6.95 -4.80 16.46
N PRO A 134 6.36 -5.73 15.71
CA PRO A 134 5.29 -6.57 16.19
C PRO A 134 5.77 -7.49 17.32
N SER A 135 4.84 -7.95 18.15
CA SER A 135 5.17 -8.96 19.14
C SER A 135 5.51 -10.31 18.48
N GLN A 136 6.28 -11.16 19.14
CA GLN A 136 6.54 -12.52 18.65
C GLN A 136 5.26 -13.33 18.46
N ALA A 137 4.26 -13.12 19.32
CA ALA A 137 2.96 -13.78 19.19
C ALA A 137 2.22 -13.33 17.92
N ALA A 138 2.28 -12.04 17.58
CA ALA A 138 1.70 -11.49 16.35
C ALA A 138 2.37 -12.07 15.10
N LEU A 139 3.70 -12.14 15.09
CA LEU A 139 4.45 -12.75 13.98
C LEU A 139 4.12 -14.23 13.78
N GLN A 140 3.90 -14.97 14.87
CA GLN A 140 3.51 -16.39 14.80
C GLN A 140 2.06 -16.58 14.33
N ALA A 141 1.16 -15.67 14.73
CA ALA A 141 -0.23 -15.68 14.29
C ALA A 141 -0.37 -15.35 12.80
N GLY A 142 0.44 -14.40 12.31
CA GLY A 142 0.57 -14.05 10.89
C GLY A 142 -0.76 -13.71 10.20
N SER A 143 -1.70 -13.10 10.93
CA SER A 143 -3.04 -12.83 10.43
C SER A 143 -3.30 -11.33 10.26
N ASP A 144 -3.75 -10.95 9.07
CA ASP A 144 -4.19 -9.58 8.76
C ASP A 144 -5.50 -9.22 9.45
N PHE A 145 -6.20 -10.20 10.02
CA PHE A 145 -7.50 -10.04 10.69
C PHE A 145 -7.45 -10.52 12.14
N PRO A 146 -8.01 -9.78 13.10
CA PRO A 146 -8.18 -10.26 14.46
C PRO A 146 -8.97 -11.56 14.53
N ALA A 147 -8.71 -12.42 15.50
CA ALA A 147 -9.32 -13.74 15.63
C ALA A 147 -10.87 -13.69 15.76
N ASN A 148 -11.44 -12.59 16.24
CA ASN A 148 -12.88 -12.37 16.33
C ASN A 148 -13.50 -11.89 15.00
N GLN A 149 -12.72 -11.60 13.97
CA GLN A 149 -13.18 -11.09 12.67
C GLN A 149 -13.27 -12.16 11.57
N VAL A 150 -13.69 -13.38 11.94
CA VAL A 150 -13.84 -14.53 11.02
C VAL A 150 -14.76 -14.21 9.83
N LYS A 151 -15.82 -13.43 10.05
CA LYS A 151 -16.73 -13.01 8.98
C LYS A 151 -16.03 -12.14 7.93
N ALA A 152 -15.25 -11.16 8.38
CA ALA A 152 -14.52 -10.26 7.50
C ALA A 152 -13.46 -11.02 6.69
N TYR A 153 -12.70 -11.90 7.35
CA TYR A 153 -11.74 -12.78 6.69
C TYR A 153 -12.39 -13.68 5.63
N THR A 154 -13.51 -14.34 5.98
CA THR A 154 -14.25 -15.19 5.03
C THR A 154 -14.77 -14.39 3.84
N ALA A 155 -15.29 -13.19 4.08
CA ALA A 155 -15.79 -12.33 3.01
C ALA A 155 -14.66 -11.81 2.12
N PHE A 156 -13.49 -11.48 2.69
CA PHE A 156 -12.29 -11.10 1.95
C PHE A 156 -11.79 -12.24 1.07
N THR A 157 -11.59 -13.43 1.64
CA THR A 157 -11.10 -14.61 0.89
C THR A 157 -12.04 -15.02 -0.23
N ALA A 158 -13.36 -14.95 0.00
CA ALA A 158 -14.35 -15.17 -1.04
C ALA A 158 -14.26 -14.13 -2.16
N ALA A 159 -14.08 -12.85 -1.80
CA ALA A 159 -14.00 -11.78 -2.78
C ALA A 159 -12.75 -11.88 -3.66
N ILE A 160 -11.57 -12.13 -3.09
CA ILE A 160 -10.35 -12.27 -3.88
C ILE A 160 -10.33 -13.55 -4.72
N SER A 161 -11.11 -14.57 -4.36
CA SER A 161 -11.24 -15.81 -5.16
C SER A 161 -11.94 -15.58 -6.52
N GLU A 162 -12.57 -14.42 -6.73
CA GLU A 162 -13.10 -14.01 -8.05
C GLU A 162 -12.01 -13.75 -9.08
N TYR A 163 -10.77 -13.47 -8.65
CA TYR A 163 -9.64 -13.39 -9.56
C TYR A 163 -9.20 -14.80 -9.99
N SER A 164 -8.89 -14.97 -11.25
CA SER A 164 -8.41 -16.25 -11.80
C SER A 164 -6.90 -16.48 -11.62
N ALA A 165 -6.19 -15.51 -11.06
CA ALA A 165 -4.74 -15.51 -10.92
C ALA A 165 -4.27 -15.90 -9.50
N THR A 166 -2.97 -16.15 -9.36
CA THR A 166 -2.33 -16.39 -8.07
C THR A 166 -2.29 -15.09 -7.27
N HIS A 167 -2.75 -15.12 -6.02
CA HIS A 167 -2.78 -13.95 -5.14
C HIS A 167 -1.49 -13.76 -4.33
N VAL A 168 -0.59 -14.74 -4.34
CA VAL A 168 0.60 -14.78 -3.48
C VAL A 168 1.87 -14.76 -4.32
N ALA A 169 2.87 -14.01 -3.87
CA ALA A 169 4.19 -13.96 -4.47
C ALA A 169 4.96 -15.27 -4.29
N SER A 170 5.96 -15.53 -5.14
CA SER A 170 6.89 -16.65 -4.99
C SER A 170 7.73 -16.52 -3.71
N ASP A 171 8.27 -17.62 -3.20
CA ASP A 171 9.12 -17.59 -2.00
C ASP A 171 10.38 -16.74 -2.20
N ALA A 172 10.94 -16.73 -3.42
CA ALA A 172 12.08 -15.88 -3.76
C ALA A 172 11.71 -14.38 -3.67
N ALA A 173 10.56 -13.98 -4.22
CA ALA A 173 10.09 -12.61 -4.15
C ALA A 173 9.76 -12.20 -2.70
N LYS A 174 9.10 -13.09 -1.93
CA LYS A 174 8.84 -12.88 -0.50
C LYS A 174 10.13 -12.71 0.29
N GLY A 175 11.16 -13.54 0.02
CA GLY A 175 12.46 -13.42 0.67
C GLY A 175 13.11 -12.07 0.44
N ALA A 176 13.12 -11.59 -0.81
CA ALA A 176 13.67 -10.27 -1.16
C ALA A 176 12.86 -9.12 -0.52
N GLN A 177 11.53 -9.18 -0.59
CA GLN A 177 10.66 -8.16 0.00
C GLN A 177 10.80 -8.07 1.52
N ARG A 178 10.95 -9.22 2.21
CA ARG A 178 11.13 -9.24 3.67
C ARG A 178 12.41 -8.55 4.10
N ILE A 179 13.51 -8.75 3.36
CA ILE A 179 14.78 -8.07 3.63
C ILE A 179 14.57 -6.56 3.40
N ALA A 180 13.99 -6.16 2.28
CA ALA A 180 13.76 -4.75 1.98
C ALA A 180 12.86 -4.05 3.02
N ALA A 181 11.83 -4.73 3.52
CA ALA A 181 10.96 -4.19 4.57
C ALA A 181 11.72 -4.04 5.91
N ALA A 182 12.50 -5.06 6.30
CA ALA A 182 13.31 -4.99 7.51
C ALA A 182 14.36 -3.89 7.45
N ASP A 183 15.05 -3.74 6.30
CA ASP A 183 16.02 -2.66 6.09
C ASP A 183 15.37 -1.27 6.20
N TRP A 184 14.13 -1.12 5.71
CA TRP A 184 13.36 0.11 5.88
C TRP A 184 13.02 0.38 7.37
N GLU A 185 12.50 -0.61 8.08
CA GLU A 185 12.13 -0.51 9.50
C GLU A 185 13.34 -0.16 10.37
N ASP A 186 14.50 -0.74 10.05
CA ASP A 186 15.79 -0.49 10.72
C ASP A 186 16.44 0.86 10.31
N GLY A 187 15.84 1.59 9.35
CA GLY A 187 16.34 2.88 8.89
C GLY A 187 17.59 2.77 8.01
N ILE A 188 17.77 1.67 7.29
CA ILE A 188 18.90 1.48 6.37
C ILE A 188 18.66 2.22 5.05
N ASP A 189 17.42 2.25 4.57
CA ASP A 189 17.04 3.00 3.36
C ASP A 189 17.13 4.51 3.59
N ALA A 190 17.85 5.22 2.72
CA ALA A 190 18.13 6.64 2.90
C ALA A 190 16.91 7.54 2.87
N ALA A 191 15.85 7.15 2.15
CA ALA A 191 14.59 7.90 2.13
C ALA A 191 13.89 7.88 3.49
N GLY A 192 13.96 6.79 4.25
CA GLY A 192 13.30 6.64 5.54
C GLY A 192 13.64 7.74 6.55
N HIS A 193 14.88 8.23 6.53
CA HIS A 193 15.32 9.34 7.40
C HIS A 193 14.72 10.70 7.02
N LYS A 194 14.05 10.80 5.87
CA LYS A 194 13.50 12.05 5.32
C LYS A 194 11.98 12.12 5.38
N ILE A 195 11.30 11.28 6.15
CA ILE A 195 9.83 11.25 6.26
C ILE A 195 9.25 12.63 6.57
N SER A 196 9.92 13.44 7.38
CA SER A 196 9.49 14.81 7.69
C SER A 196 9.49 15.77 6.49
N THR A 197 10.09 15.38 5.36
CA THR A 197 10.05 16.17 4.11
C THR A 197 8.80 15.90 3.26
N ILE A 198 7.99 14.91 3.62
CA ILE A 198 6.70 14.65 2.95
C ILE A 198 5.80 15.87 3.19
N SER A 199 5.57 16.66 2.13
CA SER A 199 4.83 17.93 2.20
C SER A 199 3.41 17.84 1.66
N VAL A 200 3.06 16.74 1.01
CA VAL A 200 1.73 16.51 0.45
C VAL A 200 0.72 16.21 1.58
N PRO A 201 -0.57 16.53 1.40
CA PRO A 201 -1.60 16.07 2.33
C PRO A 201 -1.55 14.56 2.46
N THR A 202 -1.49 14.07 3.70
CA THR A 202 -1.34 12.65 4.01
C THR A 202 -2.46 12.17 4.93
N LEU A 203 -3.13 11.09 4.55
CA LEU A 203 -4.05 10.33 5.41
C LEU A 203 -3.30 9.09 5.89
N ILE A 204 -3.28 8.89 7.20
CA ILE A 204 -2.79 7.67 7.84
C ILE A 204 -4.00 6.97 8.43
N ALA A 205 -4.17 5.69 8.15
CA ALA A 205 -5.30 4.92 8.63
C ALA A 205 -4.87 3.51 9.05
N ASP A 206 -5.40 3.03 10.18
CA ASP A 206 -5.13 1.68 10.66
C ASP A 206 -6.28 1.13 11.51
N GLY A 207 -6.22 -0.17 11.83
CA GLY A 207 -7.08 -0.82 12.80
C GLY A 207 -6.55 -0.68 14.22
N THR A 208 -7.43 -0.49 15.21
CA THR A 208 -6.99 -0.38 16.63
C THR A 208 -6.34 -1.65 17.15
N ASP A 209 -6.64 -2.79 16.54
CA ASP A 209 -6.17 -4.12 16.94
C ASP A 209 -5.10 -4.68 16.00
N ASP A 210 -4.42 -3.79 15.24
CA ASP A 210 -3.30 -4.21 14.40
C ASP A 210 -2.13 -4.69 15.27
N GLN A 211 -1.85 -5.98 15.14
CA GLN A 211 -0.76 -6.64 15.86
C GLN A 211 0.48 -6.84 14.98
N LEU A 212 0.30 -6.77 13.65
CA LEU A 212 1.41 -6.88 12.69
C LEU A 212 2.13 -5.55 12.51
N ASP A 213 1.38 -4.44 12.50
CA ASP A 213 1.92 -3.09 12.54
C ASP A 213 1.34 -2.35 13.74
N PRO A 214 2.03 -2.35 14.88
CA PRO A 214 1.51 -1.71 16.08
C PRO A 214 1.17 -0.23 15.83
N VAL A 215 -0.02 0.21 16.24
CA VAL A 215 -0.55 1.59 16.04
C VAL A 215 0.40 2.71 16.56
N ALA A 216 1.41 2.35 17.33
CA ALA A 216 2.48 3.27 17.73
C ALA A 216 3.24 3.82 16.51
N ASN A 217 3.34 3.04 15.42
CA ASN A 217 4.00 3.45 14.19
C ASN A 217 3.22 4.53 13.47
N ASP A 218 1.89 4.43 13.44
CA ASP A 218 1.01 5.47 12.88
C ASP A 218 1.13 6.79 13.65
N HIS A 219 1.24 6.72 14.97
CA HIS A 219 1.50 7.89 15.80
C HIS A 219 2.88 8.51 15.51
N ILE A 220 3.90 7.70 15.22
CA ILE A 220 5.22 8.18 14.79
C ILE A 220 5.08 8.89 13.44
N LEU A 221 4.46 8.27 12.46
CA LEU A 221 4.22 8.85 11.13
C LEU A 221 3.44 10.16 11.23
N ALA A 222 2.35 10.19 12.02
CA ALA A 222 1.52 11.39 12.20
C ALA A 222 2.27 12.56 12.86
N ARG A 223 3.26 12.28 13.71
CA ARG A 223 4.14 13.32 14.30
C ARG A 223 5.20 13.81 13.30
N LEU A 224 5.69 12.92 12.44
CA LEU A 224 6.77 13.27 11.52
C LEU A 224 6.29 13.96 10.25
N ILE A 225 5.10 13.60 9.73
CA ILE A 225 4.57 14.15 8.49
C ILE A 225 3.74 15.41 8.78
N PRO A 226 4.18 16.62 8.35
CA PRO A 226 3.58 17.89 8.80
C PRO A 226 2.09 18.07 8.44
N ARG A 227 1.59 17.38 7.42
CA ARG A 227 0.21 17.49 6.93
C ARG A 227 -0.55 16.17 7.06
N ALA A 228 -0.18 15.36 8.05
CA ALA A 228 -0.82 14.08 8.31
C ALA A 228 -2.14 14.26 9.08
N ARG A 229 -3.11 13.45 8.70
CA ARG A 229 -4.33 13.16 9.43
C ARG A 229 -4.35 11.68 9.77
N LEU A 230 -4.59 11.35 11.05
CA LEU A 230 -4.64 9.98 11.55
C LEU A 230 -6.08 9.56 11.85
N VAL A 231 -6.47 8.37 11.42
CA VAL A 231 -7.78 7.77 11.64
C VAL A 231 -7.62 6.30 12.00
N PHE A 232 -8.29 5.86 13.06
CA PHE A 232 -8.33 4.46 13.45
C PHE A 232 -9.71 3.85 13.25
N TYR A 233 -9.72 2.55 12.88
CA TYR A 233 -10.91 1.71 12.74
C TYR A 233 -11.01 0.80 13.97
N PRO A 234 -12.07 0.97 14.80
CA PRO A 234 -12.26 0.16 16.01
C PRO A 234 -12.42 -1.33 15.67
N ASP A 235 -11.89 -2.19 16.52
CA ASP A 235 -12.01 -3.65 16.43
C ASP A 235 -11.47 -4.23 15.10
N ALA A 236 -10.61 -3.50 14.39
CA ALA A 236 -10.02 -3.90 13.14
C ALA A 236 -8.50 -4.13 13.29
N GLY A 237 -7.94 -5.05 12.51
CA GLY A 237 -6.52 -5.39 12.48
C GLY A 237 -5.82 -4.85 11.25
N HIS A 238 -4.69 -5.46 10.88
CA HIS A 238 -3.85 -5.09 9.75
C HIS A 238 -4.60 -5.00 8.41
N GLY A 239 -5.60 -5.86 8.23
CA GLY A 239 -6.50 -5.86 7.08
C GLY A 239 -7.73 -4.97 7.23
N PHE A 240 -7.72 -3.93 8.08
CA PHE A 240 -8.87 -3.05 8.37
C PHE A 240 -9.57 -2.53 7.10
N LEU A 241 -8.81 -2.19 6.08
CA LEU A 241 -9.31 -1.67 4.80
C LEU A 241 -10.11 -2.73 4.00
N PHE A 242 -9.99 -3.99 4.35
CA PHE A 242 -10.78 -5.09 3.80
C PHE A 242 -11.96 -5.47 4.70
N GLN A 243 -11.85 -5.19 6.02
CA GLN A 243 -12.95 -5.36 6.97
C GLN A 243 -14.00 -4.26 6.75
N ASP A 244 -13.58 -3.02 6.72
CA ASP A 244 -14.38 -1.80 6.64
C ASP A 244 -14.26 -1.11 5.28
N GLY A 245 -14.14 -1.89 4.21
CA GLY A 245 -13.81 -1.41 2.87
C GLY A 245 -14.71 -0.29 2.35
N THR A 246 -16.03 -0.31 2.64
CA THR A 246 -16.94 0.76 2.19
C THR A 246 -16.76 2.07 2.98
N PRO A 247 -16.77 2.07 4.32
CA PRO A 247 -16.43 3.26 5.11
C PRO A 247 -15.04 3.80 4.77
N PHE A 248 -14.04 2.92 4.61
CA PHE A 248 -12.69 3.32 4.24
C PHE A 248 -12.64 3.96 2.85
N ALA A 249 -13.27 3.38 1.82
CA ALA A 249 -13.34 3.97 0.48
C ALA A 249 -13.98 5.36 0.51
N SER A 250 -15.05 5.54 1.30
CA SER A 250 -15.72 6.84 1.45
C SER A 250 -14.81 7.90 2.11
N LEU A 251 -14.02 7.48 3.11
CA LEU A 251 -13.01 8.35 3.74
C LEU A 251 -11.93 8.75 2.74
N VAL A 252 -11.41 7.79 1.96
CA VAL A 252 -10.40 8.05 0.93
C VAL A 252 -10.94 9.01 -0.12
N ASP A 253 -12.14 8.76 -0.68
CA ASP A 253 -12.75 9.64 -1.68
C ASP A 253 -12.93 11.08 -1.16
N SER A 254 -13.41 11.24 0.07
CA SER A 254 -13.55 12.55 0.72
C SER A 254 -12.20 13.26 0.86
N PHE A 255 -11.18 12.55 1.31
CA PHE A 255 -9.83 13.06 1.46
C PHE A 255 -9.22 13.47 0.11
N LEU A 256 -9.36 12.62 -0.92
CA LEU A 256 -8.85 12.88 -2.27
C LEU A 256 -9.57 14.03 -2.98
N ALA A 257 -10.85 14.27 -2.65
CA ALA A 257 -11.60 15.43 -3.13
C ALA A 257 -11.20 16.74 -2.42
N GLY A 258 -10.43 16.65 -1.31
CA GLY A 258 -10.01 17.83 -0.54
C GLY A 258 -11.08 18.37 0.39
N HIS A 259 -12.12 17.60 0.68
CA HIS A 259 -13.13 17.99 1.65
C HIS A 259 -12.58 17.86 3.08
N PRO A 260 -12.76 18.88 3.94
CA PRO A 260 -12.55 18.70 5.36
C PRO A 260 -13.58 17.67 5.83
N SER A 261 -13.12 16.58 6.41
CA SER A 261 -14.04 15.64 7.05
C SER A 261 -14.60 16.31 8.30
N SER A 262 -15.91 16.37 8.35
CA SER A 262 -16.69 16.76 9.54
C SER A 262 -16.34 15.89 10.74
#